data_267dbadd14cd93b51332f525ea4fdfdd
#
_entry.id   267dbadd14cd93b51332f525ea4fdfdd
#
_cell.length_a   1.000
_cell.length_b   1.000
_cell.length_c   1.000
_cell.angle_alpha   90.00
_cell.angle_beta   90.00
_cell.angle_gamma   90.00
#
_symmetry.space_group_name_H-M   'P 1'
#
loop_
_entity.id
_entity.type
_entity.pdbx_description
1 polymer ?
#
loop_
_entity_poly.entity_id
_entity_poly.type
_entity_poly.pdbx_seq_one_letter_code
_entity_poly.pdbx_strand_id
1 'polypeptide(L)'
;MVGGSQIDTAGTAPLPVRTLSAPASLRGIDYSDHQNYWRFGYPALMVTDTSFMRNPHYHRSTDTWDKLDYRRMAQAVNAVLAVALADPADSGQGVVPRAGDFLR
;
A
#
# COMPACT_ATOMS: atom_id res chain seq x y z
N MET A 1 5.33 7.75 12.85
CA MET A 1 6.57 6.97 12.72
C MET A 1 6.60 6.33 11.34
N VAL A 2 7.61 6.57 10.56
CA VAL A 2 7.78 5.93 9.26
C VAL A 2 8.66 4.71 9.45
N GLY A 3 8.05 3.52 9.48
CA GLY A 3 8.75 2.25 9.50
C GLY A 3 8.98 1.76 8.08
N GLY A 4 10.20 1.35 7.73
CA GLY A 4 10.49 0.66 6.48
C GLY A 4 10.55 -0.83 6.73
N SER A 5 9.72 -1.62 6.05
CA SER A 5 9.87 -3.06 5.97
C SER A 5 10.27 -3.46 4.54
N GLN A 6 11.14 -4.43 4.43
CA GLN A 6 11.50 -5.02 3.14
C GLN A 6 10.73 -6.34 2.99
N ILE A 7 10.07 -6.50 1.88
CA ILE A 7 9.41 -7.75 1.53
C ILE A 7 10.34 -8.49 0.56
N ASP A 8 10.84 -9.62 1.01
CA ASP A 8 11.70 -10.48 0.20
C ASP A 8 10.82 -11.37 -0.67
N THR A 9 10.78 -11.12 -1.96
CA THR A 9 10.06 -11.95 -2.92
C THR A 9 11.06 -12.79 -3.70
N ALA A 10 11.10 -14.06 -3.42
CA ALA A 10 11.78 -15.16 -4.14
C ALA A 10 12.75 -14.74 -5.26
N GLY A 11 14.00 -14.43 -4.91
CA GLY A 11 15.10 -14.26 -5.87
C GLY A 11 15.16 -12.93 -6.61
N THR A 12 14.27 -11.98 -6.31
CA THR A 12 14.32 -10.60 -6.82
C THR A 12 14.79 -9.66 -5.72
N ALA A 13 15.48 -8.58 -6.08
CA ALA A 13 15.87 -7.55 -5.11
C ALA A 13 14.64 -7.06 -4.33
N PRO A 14 14.75 -6.91 -2.99
CA PRO A 14 13.60 -6.54 -2.17
C PRO A 14 13.03 -5.20 -2.60
N LEU A 15 11.69 -5.14 -2.72
CA LEU A 15 10.99 -3.88 -2.96
C LEU A 15 10.95 -3.11 -1.65
N PRO A 16 11.51 -1.88 -1.58
CA PRO A 16 11.42 -1.08 -0.37
C PRO A 16 9.96 -0.66 -0.14
N VAL A 17 9.42 -1.07 1.01
CA VAL A 17 8.07 -0.71 1.44
C VAL A 17 8.16 0.25 2.62
N ARG A 18 7.37 1.30 2.59
CA ARG A 18 7.20 2.24 3.69
C ARG A 18 5.76 2.24 4.13
N THR A 19 5.54 2.28 5.43
CA THR A 19 4.20 2.39 6.00
C THR A 19 4.00 3.79 6.56
N LEU A 20 2.79 4.30 6.40
CA LEU A 20 2.37 5.58 6.95
C LEU A 20 0.99 5.41 7.58
N SER A 21 0.88 5.80 8.84
CA SER A 21 -0.40 6.01 9.50
C SER A 21 -0.54 7.51 9.77
N ALA A 22 -1.58 8.11 9.23
CA ALA A 22 -1.78 9.55 9.31
C ALA A 22 -3.27 9.90 9.35
N PRO A 23 -3.62 11.07 9.91
CA PRO A 23 -5.01 11.52 9.93
C PRO A 23 -5.52 11.82 8.51
N ALA A 24 -6.82 11.72 8.30
CA ALA A 24 -7.48 12.02 7.01
C ALA A 24 -7.26 13.46 6.52
N SER A 25 -6.82 14.36 7.40
CA SER A 25 -6.44 15.73 7.05
C SER A 25 -5.15 15.80 6.21
N LEU A 26 -4.33 14.75 6.23
CA LEU A 26 -3.15 14.69 5.37
C LEU A 26 -3.60 14.47 3.92
N ARG A 27 -3.21 15.39 3.04
CA ARG A 27 -3.58 15.36 1.64
C ARG A 27 -3.13 14.04 0.97
N GLY A 28 -4.08 13.33 0.39
CA GLY A 28 -3.84 12.10 -0.35
C GLY A 28 -3.98 10.82 0.45
N ILE A 29 -4.12 10.91 1.78
CA ILE A 29 -4.23 9.72 2.64
C ILE A 29 -5.53 8.95 2.41
N ASP A 30 -6.58 9.63 1.98
CA ASP A 30 -7.93 9.13 1.81
C ASP A 30 -8.44 9.18 0.36
N TYR A 31 -7.53 9.28 -0.63
CA TYR A 31 -7.90 9.48 -2.04
C TYR A 31 -8.17 8.17 -2.81
N SER A 32 -8.63 7.12 -2.15
CA SER A 32 -9.00 5.87 -2.80
C SER A 32 -10.11 5.14 -2.03
N ASP A 33 -10.50 3.98 -2.49
CA ASP A 33 -11.65 3.20 -2.00
C ASP A 33 -11.56 2.80 -0.52
N HIS A 34 -10.35 2.70 0.05
CA HIS A 34 -10.14 2.43 1.46
C HIS A 34 -10.85 3.45 2.37
N GLN A 35 -11.05 4.69 1.92
CA GLN A 35 -11.80 5.72 2.63
C GLN A 35 -13.24 5.26 2.94
N ASN A 36 -13.88 4.58 2.00
CA ASN A 36 -15.24 4.10 2.19
C ASN A 36 -15.32 3.03 3.27
N TYR A 37 -14.34 2.14 3.32
CA TYR A 37 -14.25 1.14 4.37
C TYR A 37 -14.06 1.79 5.74
N TRP A 38 -13.20 2.77 5.86
CA TRP A 38 -12.99 3.51 7.11
C TRP A 38 -14.26 4.20 7.61
N ARG A 39 -15.06 4.78 6.71
CA ARG A 39 -16.34 5.42 7.06
C ARG A 39 -17.34 4.46 7.70
N PHE A 40 -17.26 3.19 7.34
CA PHE A 40 -18.11 2.13 7.91
C PHE A 40 -17.42 1.35 9.04
N GLY A 41 -16.27 1.80 9.53
CA GLY A 41 -15.56 1.19 10.64
C GLY A 41 -14.77 -0.07 10.30
N TYR A 42 -14.56 -0.35 9.01
CA TYR A 42 -13.73 -1.48 8.59
C TYR A 42 -12.26 -1.10 8.49
N PRO A 43 -11.35 -2.00 8.92
CA PRO A 43 -9.93 -1.80 8.66
C PRO A 43 -9.65 -1.91 7.16
N ALA A 44 -8.90 -0.96 6.64
CA ALA A 44 -8.47 -0.96 5.25
C ALA A 44 -7.14 -0.21 5.11
N LEU A 45 -6.38 -0.56 4.09
CA LEU A 45 -5.14 0.12 3.76
C LEU A 45 -5.07 0.37 2.24
N MET A 46 -4.25 1.33 1.86
CA MET A 46 -3.94 1.64 0.48
C MET A 46 -2.49 1.28 0.18
N VAL A 47 -2.29 0.49 -0.87
CA VAL A 47 -0.96 0.25 -1.45
C VAL A 47 -0.79 1.25 -2.59
N THR A 48 0.25 2.07 -2.54
CA THR A 48 0.45 3.15 -3.52
C THR A 48 1.93 3.44 -3.73
N ASP A 49 2.25 3.91 -4.91
CA ASP A 49 3.55 4.50 -5.25
C ASP A 49 3.58 6.03 -5.04
N THR A 50 2.56 6.56 -4.34
CA THR A 50 2.34 8.00 -4.14
C THR A 50 1.76 8.77 -5.34
N SER A 51 1.31 8.03 -6.37
CA SER A 51 0.56 8.50 -7.54
C SER A 51 0.86 9.95 -7.97
N PHE A 52 -0.04 10.90 -7.73
CA PHE A 52 0.07 12.29 -8.20
C PHE A 52 1.30 13.06 -7.66
N MET A 53 1.93 12.60 -6.58
CA MET A 53 3.14 13.22 -6.04
C MET A 53 4.39 12.91 -6.88
N ARG A 54 4.35 11.81 -7.65
CA ARG A 54 5.47 11.33 -8.47
C ARG A 54 5.17 11.31 -9.95
N ASN A 55 3.90 11.08 -10.32
CA ASN A 55 3.48 10.95 -11.71
C ASN A 55 2.87 12.27 -12.22
N PRO A 56 3.59 13.05 -13.04
CA PRO A 56 3.09 14.30 -13.59
C PRO A 56 1.97 14.08 -14.61
N HIS A 57 1.77 12.84 -15.05
CA HIS A 57 0.73 12.45 -16.01
C HIS A 57 -0.56 11.95 -15.33
N TYR A 58 -0.58 11.87 -14.01
CA TYR A 58 -1.69 11.33 -13.23
C TYR A 58 -3.03 11.95 -13.63
N HIS A 59 -4.01 11.12 -13.98
CA HIS A 59 -5.33 11.50 -14.46
C HIS A 59 -5.32 12.39 -15.72
N ARG A 60 -4.30 12.23 -16.57
CA ARG A 60 -4.21 12.94 -17.87
C ARG A 60 -4.19 11.95 -19.03
N SER A 61 -4.55 12.39 -20.22
CA SER A 61 -4.45 11.58 -21.44
C SER A 61 -3.02 11.16 -21.79
N THR A 62 -2.04 11.81 -21.19
CA THR A 62 -0.61 11.51 -21.32
C THR A 62 -0.14 10.41 -20.37
N ASP A 63 -1.01 9.91 -19.48
CA ASP A 63 -0.70 8.78 -18.59
C ASP A 63 -0.89 7.46 -19.34
N THR A 64 0.12 7.07 -20.08
CA THR A 64 0.11 5.95 -20.99
C THR A 64 0.92 4.77 -20.46
N TRP A 65 0.58 3.56 -20.89
CA TRP A 65 1.13 2.30 -20.41
C TRP A 65 2.65 2.17 -20.60
N ASP A 66 3.23 2.83 -21.58
CA ASP A 66 4.67 2.83 -21.87
C ASP A 66 5.53 3.56 -20.82
N LYS A 67 4.89 4.31 -19.91
CA LYS A 67 5.54 5.01 -18.81
C LYS A 67 5.62 4.19 -17.52
N LEU A 68 5.04 3.00 -17.50
CA LEU A 68 5.05 2.12 -16.34
C LEU A 68 6.38 1.35 -16.20
N ASP A 69 6.87 1.26 -14.98
CA ASP A 69 7.94 0.32 -14.62
C ASP A 69 7.35 -1.06 -14.35
N TYR A 70 7.22 -1.87 -15.38
CA TYR A 70 6.60 -3.20 -15.29
C TYR A 70 7.35 -4.15 -14.37
N ARG A 71 8.66 -4.01 -14.23
CA ARG A 71 9.45 -4.83 -13.30
C ARG A 71 9.06 -4.54 -11.86
N ARG A 72 9.01 -3.26 -11.48
CA ARG A 72 8.58 -2.85 -10.14
C ARG A 72 7.12 -3.16 -9.89
N MET A 73 6.28 -3.01 -10.88
CA MET A 73 4.87 -3.38 -10.79
C MET A 73 4.70 -4.87 -10.51
N ALA A 74 5.44 -5.74 -11.21
CA ALA A 74 5.43 -7.18 -10.95
C ALA A 74 5.92 -7.51 -9.54
N GLN A 75 6.95 -6.85 -9.05
CA GLN A 75 7.42 -7.01 -7.66
C GLN A 75 6.34 -6.62 -6.65
N ALA A 76 5.64 -5.50 -6.88
CA ALA A 76 4.56 -5.07 -6.02
C ALA A 76 3.40 -6.07 -6.01
N VAL A 77 3.00 -6.57 -7.18
CA VAL A 77 1.95 -7.60 -7.30
C VAL A 77 2.32 -8.87 -6.54
N ASN A 78 3.55 -9.35 -6.69
CA ASN A 78 4.03 -10.54 -5.98
C ASN A 78 4.04 -10.32 -4.46
N ALA A 79 4.45 -9.15 -4.00
CA ALA A 79 4.45 -8.82 -2.58
C ALA A 79 3.02 -8.79 -2.00
N VAL A 80 2.07 -8.18 -2.69
CA VAL A 80 0.66 -8.15 -2.28
C VAL A 80 0.07 -9.55 -2.28
N LEU A 81 0.37 -10.36 -3.30
CA LEU A 81 -0.08 -11.75 -3.38
C LEU A 81 0.44 -12.57 -2.19
N ALA A 82 1.72 -12.43 -1.86
CA ALA A 82 2.32 -13.13 -0.72
C ALA A 82 1.59 -12.79 0.60
N VAL A 83 1.26 -11.52 0.81
CA VAL A 83 0.50 -11.09 2.00
C VAL A 83 -0.91 -11.63 1.98
N ALA A 84 -1.59 -11.62 0.82
CA ALA A 84 -2.96 -12.12 0.69
C ALA A 84 -3.07 -13.63 0.91
N LEU A 85 -2.01 -14.37 0.59
CA LEU A 85 -1.97 -15.84 0.77
C LEU A 85 -1.36 -16.26 2.12
N ALA A 86 -0.80 -15.34 2.89
CA ALA A 86 -0.25 -15.65 4.21
C ALA A 86 -1.38 -16.10 5.14
N ASP A 87 -1.19 -17.26 5.80
CA ASP A 87 -2.13 -17.72 6.82
C ASP A 87 -1.99 -16.83 8.07
N PRO A 88 -3.07 -16.22 8.55
CA PRO A 88 -3.05 -15.45 9.80
C PRO A 88 -2.56 -16.26 11.01
N ALA A 89 -2.70 -17.59 11.00
CA ALA A 89 -2.25 -18.47 12.06
C ALA A 89 -0.72 -18.71 12.04
N ASP A 90 -0.07 -18.57 10.89
CA ASP A 90 1.38 -18.76 10.74
C ASP A 90 2.17 -17.47 11.05
N SER A 91 1.53 -16.35 11.08
CA SER A 91 2.07 -15.10 11.59
C SER A 91 2.04 -15.12 13.12
N GLY A 92 2.98 -15.82 13.74
CA GLY A 92 3.09 -15.94 15.18
C GLY A 92 3.29 -14.61 15.92
N GLN A 93 2.36 -13.77 15.83
CA GLN A 93 1.99 -12.46 16.36
C GLN A 93 1.61 -11.46 15.25
N GLY A 94 0.68 -11.84 14.39
CA GLY A 94 0.00 -10.87 13.54
C GLY A 94 -0.91 -10.00 14.40
N VAL A 95 -0.41 -8.90 14.89
CA VAL A 95 -1.28 -7.82 15.34
C VAL A 95 -2.04 -7.35 14.11
N VAL A 96 -3.24 -7.88 13.90
CA VAL A 96 -4.19 -7.23 13.01
C VAL A 96 -4.47 -5.86 13.66
N PRO A 97 -4.04 -4.75 13.07
CA PRO A 97 -4.29 -3.45 13.66
C PRO A 97 -5.80 -3.29 13.79
N ARG A 98 -6.28 -3.02 14.98
CA ARG A 98 -7.70 -2.73 15.19
C ARG A 98 -8.03 -1.39 14.53
N ALA A 99 -9.25 -1.23 14.07
CA ALA A 99 -9.73 0.00 13.43
C ALA A 99 -9.38 1.30 14.21
N GLY A 100 -9.21 1.21 15.53
CA GLY A 100 -8.76 2.30 16.39
C GLY A 100 -7.29 2.68 16.27
N ASP A 101 -6.45 1.81 15.71
CA ASP A 101 -5.00 2.07 15.61
C ASP A 101 -4.68 2.96 14.39
N PHE A 102 -5.63 3.11 13.47
CA PHE A 102 -5.51 3.95 12.28
C PHE A 102 -6.17 5.34 12.43
N LEU A 103 -6.84 5.59 13.56
CA LEU A 103 -7.61 6.82 13.81
C LEU A 103 -6.94 7.77 14.82
N ARG A 104 -5.68 7.54 15.18
CA ARG A 104 -4.94 8.42 16.07
C ARG A 104 -3.75 9.08 15.39
#